data_b182bb3fb38428708d1866648429f87b
#
_entry.id   b182bb3fb38428708d1866648429f87b
#
_cell.length_a   1.000
_cell.length_b   1.000
_cell.length_c   1.000
_cell.angle_alpha   90.00
_cell.angle_beta   90.00
_cell.angle_gamma   90.00
#
_symmetry.space_group_name_H-M   'P 1'
#
loop_
_entity.id
_entity.type
_entity.pdbx_description
1 polymer ?
#
loop_
_entity_poly.entity_id
_entity_poly.type
_entity_poly.pdbx_seq_one_letter_code
_entity_poly.pdbx_strand_id
1 'polypeptide(L)'
;MIRQKVFIQEQGVPEDMELDEHDPSAKHALAYQDDLCVGTGRLVRIDNHYAQIGRMAVLSAFRNQGIGKAILSYLIALAKAEGVSTLMLHSQVSAIPFYAKLGFIAQGPIYDEAGISHRNMMLSLPK
;
A
#
# COMPACT_ATOMS: atom_id res chain seq x y z
N MET A 1 18.32 -15.15 -20.18
CA MET A 1 17.52 -14.13 -19.47
C MET A 1 17.29 -14.58 -18.04
N ILE A 2 17.76 -13.80 -17.08
CA ILE A 2 17.57 -14.13 -15.68
C ILE A 2 16.14 -13.77 -15.28
N ARG A 3 15.40 -14.77 -14.84
CA ARG A 3 14.08 -14.52 -14.30
C ARG A 3 14.20 -13.98 -12.87
N GLN A 4 13.77 -12.78 -12.68
CA GLN A 4 13.69 -12.21 -11.34
C GLN A 4 12.41 -12.69 -10.69
N LYS A 5 12.57 -13.29 -9.52
CA LYS A 5 11.42 -13.73 -8.74
C LYS A 5 11.12 -12.73 -7.65
N VAL A 6 9.89 -12.23 -7.63
CA VAL A 6 9.41 -11.34 -6.59
C VAL A 6 8.35 -12.10 -5.80
N PHE A 7 8.48 -12.13 -4.48
CA PHE A 7 7.42 -12.63 -3.62
C PHE A 7 7.10 -11.62 -2.54
N ILE A 8 5.88 -11.68 -2.05
CA ILE A 8 5.39 -10.74 -1.05
C ILE A 8 5.06 -11.50 0.21
N GLN A 9 5.52 -10.97 1.32
CA GLN A 9 5.35 -11.58 2.63
C GLN A 9 4.61 -10.61 3.54
N GLU A 10 3.61 -11.12 4.27
CA GLU A 10 2.96 -10.38 5.33
C GLU A 10 3.79 -10.51 6.60
N GLN A 11 4.01 -9.39 7.28
CA GLN A 11 4.69 -9.39 8.57
C GLN A 11 3.98 -8.49 9.56
N GLY A 12 4.14 -8.82 10.83
CA GLY A 12 3.77 -7.93 11.90
C GLY A 12 4.74 -6.75 11.97
N VAL A 13 4.63 -5.95 13.02
CA VAL A 13 5.50 -4.78 13.18
C VAL A 13 6.95 -5.23 13.38
N PRO A 14 7.88 -4.89 12.47
CA PRO A 14 9.29 -5.19 12.68
C PRO A 14 9.86 -4.32 13.81
N GLU A 15 10.78 -4.90 14.59
CA GLU A 15 11.36 -4.21 15.74
C GLU A 15 12.14 -2.97 15.36
N ASP A 16 12.72 -2.97 14.16
CA ASP A 16 13.57 -1.89 13.69
C ASP A 16 12.83 -0.83 12.88
N MET A 17 11.52 -0.95 12.74
CA MET A 17 10.73 0.06 12.02
C MET A 17 10.37 1.21 12.94
N GLU A 18 10.29 2.40 12.34
CA GLU A 18 9.77 3.56 13.03
C GLU A 18 8.31 3.32 13.38
N LEU A 19 7.97 3.41 14.66
CA LEU A 19 6.64 3.14 15.17
C LEU A 19 5.80 4.41 15.22
N ASP A 20 4.52 4.29 14.86
CA ASP A 20 3.53 5.33 15.11
C ASP A 20 2.35 4.71 15.89
N GLU A 21 1.31 5.48 16.14
CA GLU A 21 0.19 5.02 16.96
C GLU A 21 -0.57 3.84 16.36
N HIS A 22 -0.44 3.62 15.04
CA HIS A 22 -1.16 2.55 14.34
C HIS A 22 -0.32 1.29 14.16
N ASP A 23 0.99 1.38 14.33
CA ASP A 23 1.89 0.27 14.01
C ASP A 23 1.57 -1.03 14.74
N PRO A 24 1.17 -1.03 16.03
CA PRO A 24 0.87 -2.29 16.70
C PRO A 24 -0.29 -3.08 16.10
N SER A 25 -1.20 -2.42 15.38
CA SER A 25 -2.33 -3.09 14.72
C SER A 25 -2.16 -3.16 13.20
N ALA A 26 -1.04 -2.68 12.68
CA ALA A 26 -0.80 -2.62 11.25
C ALA A 26 -0.24 -3.95 10.73
N LYS A 27 -0.58 -4.25 9.47
CA LYS A 27 0.01 -5.35 8.74
C LYS A 27 0.88 -4.79 7.63
N HIS A 28 2.05 -5.38 7.48
CA HIS A 28 3.03 -4.93 6.49
C HIS A 28 3.22 -5.98 5.42
N ALA A 29 3.24 -5.55 4.16
CA ALA A 29 3.61 -6.38 3.03
C ALA A 29 5.02 -5.99 2.61
N LEU A 30 5.88 -6.97 2.48
CA LEU A 30 7.26 -6.78 2.04
C LEU A 30 7.48 -7.57 0.77
N ALA A 31 7.99 -6.92 -0.25
CA ALA A 31 8.31 -7.58 -1.51
C ALA A 31 9.81 -7.84 -1.57
N TYR A 32 10.16 -9.06 -1.88
CA TYR A 32 11.56 -9.47 -1.98
C TYR A 32 11.87 -9.92 -3.39
N GLN A 33 13.06 -9.57 -3.83
CA GLN A 33 13.64 -10.12 -5.04
C GLN A 33 14.93 -10.79 -4.61
N ASP A 34 14.98 -12.14 -4.71
CA ASP A 34 15.97 -12.94 -4.04
C ASP A 34 15.91 -12.63 -2.54
N ASP A 35 17.02 -12.25 -1.92
CA ASP A 35 17.03 -11.94 -0.47
C ASP A 35 16.94 -10.45 -0.17
N LEU A 36 16.72 -9.61 -1.19
CA LEU A 36 16.66 -8.18 -1.03
C LEU A 36 15.24 -7.68 -0.94
N CYS A 37 14.91 -6.95 0.13
CA CYS A 37 13.61 -6.29 0.23
C CYS A 37 13.60 -5.10 -0.72
N VAL A 38 12.73 -5.15 -1.74
CA VAL A 38 12.68 -4.14 -2.80
C VAL A 38 11.44 -3.26 -2.72
N GLY A 39 10.48 -3.61 -1.88
CA GLY A 39 9.27 -2.79 -1.75
C GLY A 39 8.51 -3.12 -0.48
N THR A 40 7.64 -2.19 -0.09
CA THR A 40 6.84 -2.31 1.12
C THR A 40 5.50 -1.61 0.95
N GLY A 41 4.53 -2.02 1.77
CA GLY A 41 3.25 -1.34 1.93
C GLY A 41 2.67 -1.70 3.28
N ARG A 42 1.75 -0.88 3.76
CA ARG A 42 1.13 -1.07 5.08
C ARG A 42 -0.38 -1.00 4.98
N LEU A 43 -1.06 -1.86 5.73
CA LEU A 43 -2.51 -1.85 5.90
C LEU A 43 -2.82 -1.62 7.36
N VAL A 44 -3.54 -0.54 7.66
CA VAL A 44 -3.96 -0.20 9.02
C VAL A 44 -5.49 -0.25 9.08
N ARG A 45 -6.03 -1.07 9.96
CA ARG A 45 -7.47 -1.11 10.17
C ARG A 45 -7.89 0.10 11.01
N ILE A 46 -8.81 0.90 10.46
CA ILE A 46 -9.34 2.08 11.15
C ILE A 46 -10.52 1.69 12.02
N ASP A 47 -11.44 0.91 11.46
CA ASP A 47 -12.60 0.38 12.19
C ASP A 47 -13.06 -0.92 11.51
N ASN A 48 -14.28 -1.37 11.81
CA ASN A 48 -14.79 -2.63 11.26
C ASN A 48 -15.01 -2.60 9.75
N HIS A 49 -15.09 -1.42 9.14
CA HIS A 49 -15.41 -1.25 7.73
C HIS A 49 -14.30 -0.62 6.91
N TYR A 50 -13.42 0.16 7.55
CA TYR A 50 -12.42 0.96 6.87
C TYR A 50 -11.02 0.53 7.23
N ALA A 51 -10.14 0.52 6.22
CA ALA A 51 -8.71 0.37 6.44
C ALA A 51 -7.96 1.34 5.54
N GLN A 52 -6.77 1.71 5.95
CA GLN A 52 -5.94 2.65 5.22
C GLN A 52 -4.67 1.97 4.74
N ILE A 53 -4.36 2.16 3.46
CA ILE A 53 -3.10 1.72 2.88
C ILE A 53 -2.14 2.90 2.93
N GLY A 54 -0.90 2.62 3.33
CA GLY A 54 0.14 3.62 3.41
C GLY A 54 1.51 3.02 3.30
N ARG A 55 2.52 3.88 3.39
CA ARG A 55 3.94 3.52 3.35
C ARG A 55 4.29 2.66 2.15
N MET A 56 3.61 2.90 1.02
CA MET A 56 3.93 2.25 -0.24
C MET A 56 5.24 2.79 -0.78
N ALA A 57 6.20 1.92 -0.98
CA ALA A 57 7.50 2.32 -1.50
C ALA A 57 8.14 1.15 -2.24
N VAL A 58 8.82 1.46 -3.34
CA VAL A 58 9.62 0.50 -4.10
C VAL A 58 10.97 1.16 -4.36
N LEU A 59 12.05 0.41 -4.15
CA LEU A 59 13.39 0.91 -4.44
C LEU A 59 13.48 1.38 -5.88
N SER A 60 14.15 2.51 -6.11
CA SER A 60 14.18 3.14 -7.43
C SER A 60 14.70 2.22 -8.53
N ALA A 61 15.68 1.38 -8.23
CA ALA A 61 16.24 0.43 -9.19
C ALA A 61 15.24 -0.67 -9.59
N PHE A 62 14.15 -0.83 -8.85
CA PHE A 62 13.17 -1.89 -9.08
C PHE A 62 11.80 -1.35 -9.48
N ARG A 63 11.69 -0.06 -9.75
CA ARG A 63 10.44 0.55 -10.21
C ARG A 63 10.11 0.13 -11.63
N ASN A 64 8.84 0.27 -11.99
CA ASN A 64 8.33 -0.08 -13.33
C ASN A 64 8.44 -1.56 -13.67
N GLN A 65 8.52 -2.42 -12.65
CA GLN A 65 8.55 -3.87 -12.80
C GLN A 65 7.30 -4.55 -12.24
N GLY A 66 6.28 -3.77 -11.89
CA GLY A 66 5.04 -4.30 -11.35
C GLY A 66 5.08 -4.63 -9.87
N ILE A 67 6.15 -4.28 -9.15
CA ILE A 67 6.30 -4.60 -7.73
C ILE A 67 5.29 -3.82 -6.89
N GLY A 68 5.13 -2.51 -7.14
CA GLY A 68 4.14 -1.70 -6.42
C GLY A 68 2.73 -2.21 -6.65
N LYS A 69 2.41 -2.59 -7.88
CA LYS A 69 1.11 -3.18 -8.20
C LYS A 69 0.89 -4.49 -7.46
N ALA A 70 1.91 -5.33 -7.38
CA ALA A 70 1.81 -6.61 -6.67
C ALA A 70 1.59 -6.40 -5.17
N ILE A 71 2.31 -5.46 -4.56
CA ILE A 71 2.14 -5.12 -3.14
C ILE A 71 0.72 -4.61 -2.90
N LEU A 72 0.25 -3.68 -3.71
CA LEU A 72 -1.08 -3.10 -3.55
C LEU A 72 -2.16 -4.16 -3.75
N SER A 73 -2.02 -5.02 -4.75
CA SER A 73 -2.98 -6.11 -4.99
C SER A 73 -3.02 -7.08 -3.81
N TYR A 74 -1.87 -7.37 -3.21
CA TYR A 74 -1.78 -8.21 -2.02
C TYR A 74 -2.51 -7.58 -0.84
N LEU A 75 -2.31 -6.28 -0.60
CA LEU A 75 -2.96 -5.58 0.51
C LEU A 75 -4.48 -5.50 0.30
N ILE A 76 -4.92 -5.32 -0.93
CA ILE A 76 -6.35 -5.34 -1.26
C ILE A 76 -6.95 -6.70 -0.94
N ALA A 77 -6.29 -7.78 -1.35
CA ALA A 77 -6.76 -9.14 -1.08
C ALA A 77 -6.80 -9.42 0.42
N LEU A 78 -5.80 -8.96 1.15
CA LEU A 78 -5.75 -9.12 2.60
C LEU A 78 -6.92 -8.38 3.28
N ALA A 79 -7.20 -7.15 2.84
CA ALA A 79 -8.31 -6.37 3.37
C ALA A 79 -9.65 -7.07 3.11
N LYS A 80 -9.83 -7.62 1.91
CA LYS A 80 -11.04 -8.39 1.59
C LYS A 80 -11.20 -9.59 2.52
N ALA A 81 -10.11 -10.30 2.77
CA ALA A 81 -10.14 -11.48 3.64
C ALA A 81 -10.50 -11.11 5.08
N GLU A 82 -10.19 -9.88 5.50
CA GLU A 82 -10.51 -9.39 6.84
C GLU A 82 -11.87 -8.70 6.94
N GLY A 83 -12.64 -8.70 5.87
CA GLY A 83 -14.00 -8.14 5.88
C GLY A 83 -14.05 -6.62 5.75
N VAL A 84 -12.97 -5.99 5.35
CA VAL A 84 -12.94 -4.54 5.11
C VAL A 84 -13.81 -4.22 3.89
N SER A 85 -14.66 -3.19 3.99
CA SER A 85 -15.54 -2.78 2.90
C SER A 85 -15.01 -1.60 2.11
N THR A 86 -14.16 -0.78 2.70
CA THR A 86 -13.61 0.40 2.02
C THR A 86 -12.13 0.57 2.38
N LEU A 87 -11.31 0.73 1.35
CA LEU A 87 -9.91 1.09 1.50
C LEU A 87 -9.72 2.56 1.19
N MET A 88 -8.83 3.20 1.94
CA MET A 88 -8.49 4.60 1.77
C MET A 88 -6.98 4.75 1.68
N LEU A 89 -6.52 5.76 0.96
CA LEU A 89 -5.12 6.11 0.94
C LEU A 89 -4.95 7.60 0.61
N HIS A 90 -3.79 8.12 0.99
CA HIS A 90 -3.36 9.48 0.65
C HIS A 90 -2.38 9.36 -0.51
N SER A 91 -2.82 9.71 -1.71
CA SER A 91 -1.97 9.57 -2.89
C SER A 91 -1.29 10.88 -3.23
N GLN A 92 0.03 10.83 -3.49
CA GLN A 92 0.65 11.94 -4.21
C GLN A 92 -0.09 12.14 -5.52
N VAL A 93 -0.30 13.38 -5.92
CA VAL A 93 -1.05 13.69 -7.14
C VAL A 93 -0.45 12.98 -8.35
N SER A 94 0.89 12.90 -8.41
CA SER A 94 1.59 12.21 -9.50
C SER A 94 1.33 10.69 -9.53
N ALA A 95 0.91 10.10 -8.44
CA ALA A 95 0.64 8.66 -8.34
C ALA A 95 -0.83 8.29 -8.54
N ILE A 96 -1.71 9.28 -8.68
CA ILE A 96 -3.14 9.01 -8.88
C ILE A 96 -3.40 8.03 -10.02
N PRO A 97 -2.78 8.15 -11.21
CA PRO A 97 -3.02 7.20 -12.29
C PRO A 97 -2.68 5.75 -11.92
N PHE A 98 -1.65 5.56 -11.10
CA PHE A 98 -1.26 4.22 -10.64
C PHE A 98 -2.38 3.57 -9.83
N TYR A 99 -2.91 4.31 -8.84
CA TYR A 99 -3.98 3.77 -8.00
C TYR A 99 -5.30 3.65 -8.75
N ALA A 100 -5.57 4.59 -9.67
CA ALA A 100 -6.80 4.57 -10.46
C ALA A 100 -6.91 3.29 -11.31
N LYS A 101 -5.79 2.78 -11.81
CA LYS A 101 -5.77 1.53 -12.58
C LYS A 101 -6.24 0.33 -11.76
N LEU A 102 -6.14 0.42 -10.44
CA LEU A 102 -6.54 -0.65 -9.54
C LEU A 102 -7.92 -0.41 -8.95
N GLY A 103 -8.64 0.59 -9.44
CA GLY A 103 -10.02 0.86 -9.08
C GLY A 103 -10.23 1.95 -8.06
N PHE A 104 -9.16 2.56 -7.55
CA PHE A 104 -9.29 3.65 -6.59
C PHE A 104 -9.82 4.91 -7.27
N ILE A 105 -10.67 5.64 -6.56
CA ILE A 105 -11.28 6.88 -7.04
C ILE A 105 -10.80 8.03 -6.18
N ALA A 106 -10.28 9.08 -6.81
CA ALA A 106 -9.84 10.28 -6.11
C ALA A 106 -11.03 11.06 -5.60
N GLN A 107 -10.95 11.57 -4.37
CA GLN A 107 -12.03 12.31 -3.72
C GLN A 107 -11.50 13.48 -2.93
N GLY A 108 -12.28 14.54 -2.88
CA GLY A 108 -11.96 15.71 -2.10
C GLY A 108 -10.92 16.61 -2.75
N PRO A 109 -10.52 17.68 -2.05
CA PRO A 109 -9.56 18.63 -2.60
C PRO A 109 -8.13 18.11 -2.59
N ILE A 110 -7.29 18.73 -3.40
CA ILE A 110 -5.84 18.54 -3.31
C ILE A 110 -5.36 19.30 -2.07
N TYR A 111 -4.49 18.67 -1.31
CA TYR A 111 -3.89 19.27 -0.11
C TYR A 111 -2.39 19.00 -0.10
N ASP A 112 -1.69 19.78 0.71
CA ASP A 112 -0.25 19.66 0.86
C ASP A 112 0.08 18.77 2.05
N GLU A 113 0.96 17.81 1.85
CA GLU A 113 1.44 16.94 2.91
C GLU A 113 2.95 16.82 2.75
N ALA A 114 3.68 17.28 3.74
CA ALA A 114 5.14 17.29 3.72
C ALA A 114 5.73 17.99 2.49
N GLY A 115 5.08 19.07 2.02
CA GLY A 115 5.54 19.84 0.86
C GLY A 115 5.19 19.22 -0.48
N ILE A 116 4.38 18.17 -0.50
CA ILE A 116 3.99 17.47 -1.73
C ILE A 116 2.47 17.47 -1.84
N SER A 117 1.96 17.76 -3.05
CA SER A 117 0.51 17.75 -3.29
C SER A 117 -0.04 16.33 -3.24
N HIS A 118 -1.09 16.15 -2.44
CA HIS A 118 -1.76 14.87 -2.24
C HIS A 118 -3.25 14.99 -2.48
N ARG A 119 -3.87 13.86 -2.71
CA ARG A 119 -5.33 13.75 -2.78
C ARG A 119 -5.76 12.40 -2.21
N ASN A 120 -6.85 12.38 -1.49
CA ASN A 120 -7.38 11.13 -0.94
C ASN A 120 -7.97 10.29 -2.06
N MET A 121 -7.82 8.97 -1.95
CA MET A 121 -8.43 8.01 -2.85
C MET A 121 -9.10 6.90 -2.06
N MET A 122 -10.15 6.34 -2.62
CA MET A 122 -10.93 5.28 -1.97
C MET A 122 -11.25 4.17 -2.95
N LEU A 123 -11.33 2.96 -2.42
CA LEU A 123 -11.75 1.77 -3.16
C LEU A 123 -12.80 1.04 -2.34
N SER A 124 -13.98 0.83 -2.94
CA SER A 124 -15.02 0.01 -2.33
C SER A 124 -14.76 -1.46 -2.64
N LEU A 125 -14.80 -2.29 -1.61
CA LEU A 125 -14.58 -3.73 -1.77
C LEU A 125 -15.91 -4.45 -1.74
N PRO A 126 -16.19 -5.32 -2.72
CA PRO A 126 -17.41 -6.11 -2.69
C PRO A 126 -17.36 -7.10 -1.54
N LYS A 127 -18.53 -7.31 -0.96
CA LYS A 127 -18.67 -8.33 0.09
C LYS A 127 -18.82 -9.71 -0.52
#